data_51e170c3806d2905735208b56a641489
#
_entry.id   51e170c3806d2905735208b56a641489
#
_cell.length_a   1.000
_cell.length_b   1.000
_cell.length_c   1.000
_cell.angle_alpha   90.00
_cell.angle_beta   90.00
_cell.angle_gamma   90.00
#
_symmetry.space_group_name_H-M   'P 1'
#
loop_
_entity.id
_entity.type
_entity.pdbx_description
1 polymer ?
#
loop_
_entity_poly.entity_id
_entity_poly.type
_entity_poly.pdbx_seq_one_letter_code
_entity_poly.pdbx_strand_id
1 'polypeptide(L)'
;MVRLKDIAEVCGVSIATVSRALNGLTSDSKERTSFIRQTARDMGYYPNAAAKTLKTSRSNNLGILYEDRMNHEYFSSLIDELRCEADKNGYDLTFLGRSGYSETNYYEHARQRNLDGVIVVQADYEASGIIRLATSSIPTVIIDHPYEGCDCVISDNRASMEQIVRHVFDRGHRRIAFIQGEKGTVSRERLAGFYKICAQLGIRVPVEYVWEGHFHDPADSFAAVSELLRLPDPPTCVLCPDDYSCLGALWLLESLGINVPQDISMVGYDGIRMSQMLQPRLTTYRQDTTRIAKEVFSLMADAIEDPEGHIPKHVTVPGVLVEGETVK
;
A
#
# COMPACT_ATOMS: atom_id res chain seq x y z
N MET A 1 -18.41 5.71 -37.61
CA MET A 1 -18.48 5.60 -36.15
C MET A 1 -19.88 5.93 -35.71
N VAL A 2 -20.57 5.04 -34.99
CA VAL A 2 -21.98 5.23 -34.54
C VAL A 2 -22.02 6.38 -33.51
N ARG A 3 -23.04 7.21 -33.59
CA ARG A 3 -23.24 8.38 -32.72
C ARG A 3 -24.53 8.23 -31.91
N LEU A 4 -24.68 8.98 -30.82
CA LEU A 4 -25.90 8.99 -30.00
C LEU A 4 -27.17 9.27 -30.83
N LYS A 5 -27.06 10.06 -31.91
CA LYS A 5 -28.16 10.36 -32.82
C LYS A 5 -28.66 9.10 -33.55
N ASP A 6 -27.73 8.25 -33.95
CA ASP A 6 -28.07 7.06 -34.74
C ASP A 6 -28.83 6.04 -33.85
N ILE A 7 -28.45 5.94 -32.57
CA ILE A 7 -29.15 5.10 -31.57
C ILE A 7 -30.53 5.69 -31.25
N ALA A 8 -30.62 7.02 -31.12
CA ALA A 8 -31.89 7.71 -30.84
C ALA A 8 -32.92 7.45 -31.93
N GLU A 9 -32.47 7.44 -33.20
CA GLU A 9 -33.29 7.16 -34.37
C GLU A 9 -33.81 5.71 -34.35
N VAL A 10 -32.94 4.74 -34.10
CA VAL A 10 -33.32 3.30 -34.01
C VAL A 10 -34.26 3.04 -32.84
N CYS A 11 -34.05 3.66 -31.68
CA CYS A 11 -34.88 3.48 -30.49
C CYS A 11 -36.15 4.32 -30.47
N GLY A 12 -36.36 5.26 -31.43
CA GLY A 12 -37.51 6.16 -31.46
C GLY A 12 -37.56 7.12 -30.25
N VAL A 13 -36.39 7.58 -29.77
CA VAL A 13 -36.28 8.45 -28.57
C VAL A 13 -35.40 9.67 -28.85
N SER A 14 -35.41 10.64 -27.96
CA SER A 14 -34.50 11.78 -28.06
C SER A 14 -33.03 11.41 -27.74
N ILE A 15 -32.06 12.15 -28.30
CA ILE A 15 -30.65 12.00 -27.99
C ILE A 15 -30.40 12.15 -26.48
N ALA A 16 -31.13 13.05 -25.81
CA ALA A 16 -31.06 13.25 -24.37
C ALA A 16 -31.51 12.02 -23.58
N THR A 17 -32.53 11.29 -24.06
CA THR A 17 -33.01 10.04 -23.47
C THR A 17 -31.98 8.95 -23.62
N VAL A 18 -31.36 8.79 -24.79
CA VAL A 18 -30.26 7.83 -25.00
C VAL A 18 -29.09 8.17 -24.07
N SER A 19 -28.66 9.42 -24.01
CA SER A 19 -27.56 9.86 -23.15
C SER A 19 -27.85 9.55 -21.68
N ARG A 20 -29.05 9.83 -21.19
CA ARG A 20 -29.43 9.52 -19.79
C ARG A 20 -29.47 8.01 -19.52
N ALA A 21 -30.05 7.22 -20.45
CA ALA A 21 -30.10 5.77 -20.32
C ALA A 21 -28.73 5.12 -20.28
N LEU A 22 -27.79 5.59 -21.11
CA LEU A 22 -26.40 5.09 -21.12
C LEU A 22 -25.60 5.49 -19.88
N ASN A 23 -25.89 6.65 -19.29
CA ASN A 23 -25.21 7.15 -18.10
C ASN A 23 -25.87 6.77 -16.76
N GLY A 24 -26.94 5.98 -16.77
CA GLY A 24 -27.62 5.56 -15.55
C GLY A 24 -28.49 6.63 -14.87
N LEU A 25 -28.71 7.77 -15.53
CA LEU A 25 -29.42 8.95 -15.01
C LEU A 25 -30.87 9.02 -15.49
N THR A 26 -31.54 7.89 -15.67
CA THR A 26 -32.88 7.88 -16.25
C THR A 26 -33.96 7.58 -15.23
N SER A 27 -35.10 8.30 -15.35
CA SER A 27 -36.38 7.98 -14.70
C SER A 27 -37.27 7.09 -15.57
N ASP A 28 -36.80 6.69 -16.77
CA ASP A 28 -37.52 5.79 -17.67
C ASP A 28 -37.63 4.37 -17.07
N SER A 29 -38.57 3.56 -17.60
CA SER A 29 -38.73 2.18 -17.17
C SER A 29 -37.45 1.37 -17.38
N LYS A 30 -37.21 0.39 -16.49
CA LYS A 30 -36.03 -0.51 -16.58
C LYS A 30 -35.94 -1.20 -17.94
N GLU A 31 -37.10 -1.57 -18.52
CA GLU A 31 -37.19 -2.22 -19.83
C GLU A 31 -36.69 -1.31 -20.94
N ARG A 32 -37.14 -0.05 -20.94
CA ARG A 32 -36.75 0.93 -21.97
C ARG A 32 -35.25 1.26 -21.88
N THR A 33 -34.76 1.40 -20.67
CA THR A 33 -33.32 1.63 -20.41
C THR A 33 -32.47 0.44 -20.89
N SER A 34 -32.92 -0.79 -20.61
CA SER A 34 -32.27 -2.02 -21.06
C SER A 34 -32.27 -2.14 -22.57
N PHE A 35 -33.41 -1.82 -23.25
CA PHE A 35 -33.53 -1.81 -24.71
C PHE A 35 -32.53 -0.83 -25.34
N ILE A 36 -32.47 0.41 -24.86
CA ILE A 36 -31.51 1.42 -25.36
C ILE A 36 -30.08 0.97 -25.21
N ARG A 37 -29.73 0.40 -24.05
CA ARG A 37 -28.36 -0.12 -23.77
C ARG A 37 -28.02 -1.30 -24.69
N GLN A 38 -28.97 -2.19 -24.94
CA GLN A 38 -28.74 -3.32 -25.83
C GLN A 38 -28.57 -2.84 -27.28
N THR A 39 -29.47 -1.98 -27.77
CA THR A 39 -29.35 -1.39 -29.10
C THR A 39 -28.00 -0.69 -29.31
N ALA A 40 -27.52 0.07 -28.31
CA ALA A 40 -26.23 0.73 -28.40
C ALA A 40 -25.10 -0.28 -28.57
N ARG A 41 -25.11 -1.39 -27.79
CA ARG A 41 -24.10 -2.47 -27.90
C ARG A 41 -24.16 -3.15 -29.27
N ASP A 42 -25.33 -3.50 -29.72
CA ASP A 42 -25.56 -4.19 -31.02
C ASP A 42 -25.09 -3.33 -32.21
N MET A 43 -25.20 -2.01 -32.07
CA MET A 43 -24.68 -1.05 -33.05
C MET A 43 -23.16 -0.79 -32.90
N GLY A 44 -22.51 -1.37 -31.89
CA GLY A 44 -21.07 -1.14 -31.62
C GLY A 44 -20.76 0.25 -31.07
N TYR A 45 -21.74 0.89 -30.42
CA TYR A 45 -21.51 2.16 -29.74
C TYR A 45 -21.00 1.97 -28.33
N TYR A 46 -19.86 2.57 -28.07
CA TYR A 46 -19.30 2.70 -26.72
C TYR A 46 -19.21 4.17 -26.33
N PRO A 47 -19.72 4.55 -25.14
CA PRO A 47 -19.58 5.93 -24.66
C PRO A 47 -18.11 6.35 -24.66
N ASN A 48 -17.80 7.49 -25.21
CA ASN A 48 -16.44 8.02 -25.18
C ASN A 48 -16.17 8.64 -23.82
N ALA A 49 -15.22 8.05 -23.05
CA ALA A 49 -14.83 8.52 -21.74
C ALA A 49 -14.36 10.00 -21.76
N ALA A 50 -13.58 10.40 -22.78
CA ALA A 50 -13.14 11.77 -22.92
C ALA A 50 -14.31 12.77 -23.10
N ALA A 51 -15.36 12.39 -23.82
CA ALA A 51 -16.56 13.21 -23.95
C ALA A 51 -17.37 13.31 -22.66
N LYS A 52 -17.35 12.24 -21.83
CA LYS A 52 -17.94 12.23 -20.48
C LYS A 52 -17.16 13.16 -19.57
N THR A 53 -15.84 13.06 -19.57
CA THR A 53 -14.93 13.90 -18.78
C THR A 53 -15.13 15.40 -19.06
N LEU A 54 -15.24 15.78 -20.33
CA LEU A 54 -15.52 17.18 -20.73
C LEU A 54 -16.84 17.72 -20.17
N LYS A 55 -17.83 16.85 -19.96
CA LYS A 55 -19.15 17.23 -19.45
C LYS A 55 -19.22 17.26 -17.92
N THR A 56 -18.51 16.35 -17.25
CA THR A 56 -18.60 16.13 -15.80
C THR A 56 -17.42 16.72 -15.05
N SER A 57 -16.35 17.14 -15.75
CA SER A 57 -15.05 17.50 -15.20
C SER A 57 -14.40 16.37 -14.37
N ARG A 58 -14.87 15.13 -14.53
CA ARG A 58 -14.41 13.92 -13.85
C ARG A 58 -13.98 12.87 -14.86
N SER A 59 -12.76 12.36 -14.71
CA SER A 59 -12.25 11.30 -15.59
C SER A 59 -12.63 9.90 -15.11
N ASN A 60 -12.95 9.76 -13.82
CA ASN A 60 -13.07 8.51 -13.10
C ASN A 60 -11.76 7.69 -13.19
N ASN A 61 -10.62 8.37 -13.13
CA ASN A 61 -9.30 7.76 -13.21
C ASN A 61 -8.41 8.31 -12.11
N LEU A 62 -7.81 7.42 -11.32
CA LEU A 62 -6.86 7.76 -10.27
C LEU A 62 -5.44 7.35 -10.67
N GLY A 63 -4.46 8.16 -10.28
CA GLY A 63 -3.06 7.82 -10.43
C GLY A 63 -2.59 6.92 -9.30
N ILE A 64 -1.78 5.91 -9.62
CA ILE A 64 -0.98 5.16 -8.64
C ILE A 64 0.47 5.53 -8.87
N LEU A 65 1.11 6.13 -7.86
CA LEU A 65 2.52 6.43 -7.90
C LEU A 65 3.28 5.41 -7.06
N TYR A 66 4.13 4.66 -7.73
CA TYR A 66 4.97 3.62 -7.14
C TYR A 66 6.30 3.59 -7.88
N GLU A 67 7.40 3.93 -7.18
CA GLU A 67 8.71 4.13 -7.79
C GLU A 67 9.61 2.91 -7.73
N ASP A 68 9.28 1.92 -6.88
CA ASP A 68 10.07 0.73 -6.71
C ASP A 68 9.61 -0.43 -7.62
N ARG A 69 10.27 -1.57 -7.53
CA ARG A 69 9.92 -2.77 -8.28
C ARG A 69 8.79 -3.52 -7.60
N MET A 70 7.77 -3.91 -8.37
CA MET A 70 6.67 -4.74 -7.88
C MET A 70 7.05 -6.23 -7.80
N ASN A 71 8.19 -6.55 -7.21
CA ASN A 71 8.71 -7.91 -7.13
C ASN A 71 8.53 -8.55 -5.75
N HIS A 72 7.87 -7.87 -4.81
CA HIS A 72 7.56 -8.41 -3.50
C HIS A 72 6.07 -8.40 -3.20
N GLU A 73 5.63 -9.38 -2.43
CA GLU A 73 4.22 -9.76 -2.29
C GLU A 73 3.39 -8.70 -1.55
N TYR A 74 3.97 -7.97 -0.58
CA TYR A 74 3.23 -6.96 0.17
C TYR A 74 2.65 -5.88 -0.73
N PHE A 75 3.49 -5.23 -1.54
CA PHE A 75 3.01 -4.17 -2.43
C PHE A 75 2.13 -4.67 -3.56
N SER A 76 2.41 -5.86 -4.11
CA SER A 76 1.52 -6.44 -5.12
C SER A 76 0.13 -6.73 -4.54
N SER A 77 0.06 -7.20 -3.30
CA SER A 77 -1.22 -7.41 -2.59
C SER A 77 -1.94 -6.09 -2.29
N LEU A 78 -1.21 -5.07 -1.84
CA LEU A 78 -1.78 -3.74 -1.59
C LEU A 78 -2.35 -3.11 -2.87
N ILE A 79 -1.61 -3.20 -3.98
CA ILE A 79 -2.06 -2.68 -5.27
C ILE A 79 -3.28 -3.45 -5.78
N ASP A 80 -3.34 -4.76 -5.56
CA ASP A 80 -4.52 -5.55 -5.94
C ASP A 80 -5.76 -5.15 -5.12
N GLU A 81 -5.61 -4.90 -3.82
CA GLU A 81 -6.69 -4.36 -2.98
C GLU A 81 -7.11 -2.95 -3.41
N LEU A 82 -6.16 -2.07 -3.75
CA LEU A 82 -6.46 -0.75 -4.30
C LEU A 82 -7.23 -0.87 -5.62
N ARG A 83 -6.86 -1.80 -6.50
CA ARG A 83 -7.59 -2.08 -7.73
C ARG A 83 -9.02 -2.56 -7.45
N CYS A 84 -9.18 -3.47 -6.49
CA CYS A 84 -10.51 -3.95 -6.09
C CYS A 84 -11.40 -2.82 -5.55
N GLU A 85 -10.84 -1.90 -4.76
CA GLU A 85 -11.60 -0.73 -4.27
C GLU A 85 -11.90 0.27 -5.41
N ALA A 86 -10.96 0.46 -6.36
CA ALA A 86 -11.20 1.27 -7.56
C ALA A 86 -12.39 0.75 -8.35
N ASP A 87 -12.40 -0.54 -8.67
CA ASP A 87 -13.48 -1.21 -9.40
C ASP A 87 -14.85 -1.01 -8.71
N LYS A 88 -14.90 -1.15 -7.37
CA LYS A 88 -16.14 -0.95 -6.58
C LYS A 88 -16.64 0.48 -6.64
N ASN A 89 -15.73 1.45 -6.70
CA ASN A 89 -16.04 2.88 -6.72
C ASN A 89 -16.13 3.46 -8.14
N GLY A 90 -15.96 2.61 -9.19
CA GLY A 90 -16.08 3.01 -10.59
C GLY A 90 -14.93 3.87 -11.10
N TYR A 91 -13.73 3.67 -10.54
CA TYR A 91 -12.50 4.30 -11.00
C TYR A 91 -11.61 3.32 -11.76
N ASP A 92 -10.94 3.82 -12.78
CA ASP A 92 -9.79 3.17 -13.39
C ASP A 92 -8.50 3.62 -12.66
N LEU A 93 -7.46 2.78 -12.69
CA LEU A 93 -6.15 3.10 -12.13
C LEU A 93 -5.11 3.28 -13.24
N THR A 94 -4.36 4.37 -13.18
CA THR A 94 -3.24 4.66 -14.08
C THR A 94 -1.94 4.74 -13.30
N PHE A 95 -0.96 3.89 -13.63
CA PHE A 95 0.37 4.00 -13.02
C PHE A 95 1.10 5.24 -13.53
N LEU A 96 1.58 6.03 -12.58
CA LEU A 96 2.46 7.16 -12.82
C LEU A 96 3.91 6.67 -12.68
N GLY A 97 4.58 6.48 -13.82
CA GLY A 97 5.98 6.08 -13.87
C GLY A 97 6.92 7.26 -14.08
N ARG A 98 8.20 7.06 -13.83
CA ARG A 98 9.25 7.98 -14.27
C ARG A 98 9.22 8.02 -15.81
N SER A 99 8.67 9.06 -16.40
CA SER A 99 8.86 9.31 -17.83
C SER A 99 10.32 9.75 -18.02
N GLY A 100 11.02 9.17 -19.00
CA GLY A 100 12.48 9.28 -19.21
C GLY A 100 13.10 10.69 -19.37
N TYR A 101 12.52 11.69 -18.77
CA TYR A 101 13.01 13.05 -18.64
C TYR A 101 13.57 13.24 -17.22
N SER A 102 14.68 13.93 -17.10
CA SER A 102 15.56 14.06 -15.94
C SER A 102 14.94 14.63 -14.66
N GLU A 103 13.73 15.15 -14.68
CA GLU A 103 12.94 15.54 -13.53
C GLU A 103 11.48 15.12 -13.76
N THR A 104 11.05 14.07 -13.06
CA THR A 104 9.68 13.56 -13.21
C THR A 104 8.70 14.50 -12.54
N ASN A 105 7.92 15.20 -13.35
CA ASN A 105 6.87 16.08 -12.86
C ASN A 105 5.55 15.33 -12.76
N TYR A 106 5.34 14.62 -11.64
CA TYR A 106 4.12 13.85 -11.39
C TYR A 106 2.84 14.70 -11.44
N TYR A 107 2.93 15.95 -11.01
CA TYR A 107 1.83 16.91 -11.11
C TYR A 107 1.41 17.13 -12.58
N GLU A 108 2.37 17.43 -13.46
CA GLU A 108 2.06 17.63 -14.88
C GLU A 108 1.53 16.36 -15.53
N HIS A 109 2.12 15.21 -15.19
CA HIS A 109 1.64 13.93 -15.71
C HIS A 109 0.19 13.65 -15.29
N ALA A 110 -0.16 13.87 -14.03
CA ALA A 110 -1.52 13.75 -13.52
C ALA A 110 -2.49 14.71 -14.22
N ARG A 111 -2.06 15.98 -14.41
CA ARG A 111 -2.85 16.99 -15.13
C ARG A 111 -3.08 16.65 -16.60
N GLN A 112 -2.05 16.21 -17.31
CA GLN A 112 -2.15 15.84 -18.73
C GLN A 112 -3.10 14.64 -18.95
N ARG A 113 -3.20 13.75 -17.97
CA ARG A 113 -4.11 12.60 -18.01
C ARG A 113 -5.48 12.89 -17.41
N ASN A 114 -5.72 14.11 -16.92
CA ASN A 114 -6.94 14.52 -16.22
C ASN A 114 -7.30 13.56 -15.07
N LEU A 115 -6.31 13.16 -14.26
CA LEU A 115 -6.56 12.32 -13.12
C LEU A 115 -7.39 13.06 -12.07
N ASP A 116 -8.37 12.40 -11.47
CA ASP A 116 -9.23 12.95 -10.42
C ASP A 116 -8.50 13.02 -9.08
N GLY A 117 -7.49 12.17 -8.87
CA GLY A 117 -6.64 12.14 -7.70
C GLY A 117 -5.43 11.24 -7.89
N VAL A 118 -4.50 11.24 -6.94
CA VAL A 118 -3.29 10.41 -6.95
C VAL A 118 -3.10 9.71 -5.62
N ILE A 119 -2.84 8.40 -5.66
CA ILE A 119 -2.44 7.58 -4.52
C ILE A 119 -0.93 7.36 -4.60
N VAL A 120 -0.19 7.84 -3.60
CA VAL A 120 1.26 7.62 -3.50
C VAL A 120 1.49 6.43 -2.59
N VAL A 121 1.92 5.32 -3.18
CA VAL A 121 2.14 4.06 -2.46
C VAL A 121 3.57 3.98 -1.92
N GLN A 122 4.54 4.37 -2.76
CA GLN A 122 5.95 4.47 -2.37
C GLN A 122 6.65 5.42 -3.34
N ALA A 123 7.46 6.32 -2.78
CA ALA A 123 8.22 7.30 -3.55
C ALA A 123 9.40 7.84 -2.74
N ASP A 124 10.31 8.54 -3.41
CA ASP A 124 11.25 9.43 -2.75
C ASP A 124 10.51 10.70 -2.31
N TYR A 125 10.07 10.73 -1.06
CA TYR A 125 9.24 11.81 -0.49
C TYR A 125 9.96 13.16 -0.38
N GLU A 126 11.29 13.19 -0.49
CA GLU A 126 12.09 14.41 -0.53
C GLU A 126 12.25 14.97 -1.96
N ALA A 127 11.86 14.18 -2.97
CA ALA A 127 11.94 14.60 -4.37
C ALA A 127 10.99 15.79 -4.67
N SER A 128 11.48 16.78 -5.40
CA SER A 128 10.72 18.00 -5.78
C SER A 128 9.40 17.68 -6.49
N GLY A 129 9.36 16.58 -7.27
CA GLY A 129 8.16 16.12 -7.97
C GLY A 129 7.06 15.65 -7.04
N ILE A 130 7.41 14.97 -5.94
CA ILE A 130 6.46 14.52 -4.90
C ILE A 130 5.98 15.72 -4.09
N ILE A 131 6.89 16.59 -3.65
CA ILE A 131 6.55 17.82 -2.93
C ILE A 131 5.56 18.67 -3.72
N ARG A 132 5.82 18.86 -5.03
CA ARG A 132 4.93 19.62 -5.91
C ARG A 132 3.56 18.95 -6.06
N LEU A 133 3.48 17.63 -6.16
CA LEU A 133 2.22 16.90 -6.20
C LEU A 133 1.43 17.07 -4.89
N ALA A 134 2.09 16.81 -3.76
CA ALA A 134 1.50 16.88 -2.44
C ALA A 134 0.98 18.30 -2.07
N THR A 135 1.63 19.36 -2.55
CA THR A 135 1.20 20.75 -2.33
C THR A 135 0.28 21.30 -3.42
N SER A 136 -0.13 20.47 -4.37
CA SER A 136 -1.00 20.87 -5.49
C SER A 136 -2.49 20.80 -5.12
N SER A 137 -3.32 21.26 -6.07
CA SER A 137 -4.79 21.13 -5.95
C SER A 137 -5.34 19.75 -6.37
N ILE A 138 -4.47 18.79 -6.70
CA ILE A 138 -4.89 17.43 -7.04
C ILE A 138 -5.08 16.66 -5.74
N PRO A 139 -6.28 16.10 -5.47
CA PRO A 139 -6.48 15.22 -4.34
C PRO A 139 -5.41 14.13 -4.27
N THR A 140 -4.67 14.09 -3.15
CA THR A 140 -3.53 13.18 -3.00
C THR A 140 -3.62 12.47 -1.65
N VAL A 141 -3.60 11.14 -1.67
CA VAL A 141 -3.53 10.30 -0.48
C VAL A 141 -2.19 9.57 -0.48
N ILE A 142 -1.45 9.69 0.61
CA ILE A 142 -0.12 9.09 0.76
C ILE A 142 -0.18 7.91 1.72
N ILE A 143 0.43 6.80 1.37
CA ILE A 143 0.53 5.61 2.24
C ILE A 143 1.89 5.64 2.96
N ASP A 144 1.86 5.35 4.26
CA ASP A 144 3.03 5.19 5.14
C ASP A 144 3.95 6.42 5.31
N HIS A 145 3.61 7.57 4.72
CA HIS A 145 4.38 8.80 4.90
C HIS A 145 3.47 10.00 5.15
N PRO A 146 3.32 10.45 6.42
CA PRO A 146 2.57 11.67 6.72
C PRO A 146 3.23 12.90 6.06
N TYR A 147 2.45 13.62 5.27
CA TYR A 147 2.86 14.86 4.63
C TYR A 147 1.88 15.97 5.00
N GLU A 148 2.41 17.14 5.38
CA GLU A 148 1.56 18.27 5.76
C GLU A 148 0.67 18.71 4.58
N GLY A 149 -0.62 18.79 4.82
CA GLY A 149 -1.60 19.17 3.81
C GLY A 149 -2.12 18.00 2.94
N CYS A 150 -1.68 16.78 3.18
CA CYS A 150 -2.18 15.59 2.48
C CYS A 150 -2.87 14.60 3.41
N ASP A 151 -3.84 13.89 2.86
CA ASP A 151 -4.36 12.69 3.52
C ASP A 151 -3.29 11.61 3.61
N CYS A 152 -3.26 10.89 4.72
CA CYS A 152 -2.33 9.81 4.92
C CYS A 152 -3.00 8.60 5.55
N VAL A 153 -2.68 7.42 5.04
CA VAL A 153 -3.03 6.14 5.65
C VAL A 153 -1.74 5.42 6.03
N ILE A 154 -1.57 5.09 7.32
CA ILE A 154 -0.34 4.49 7.84
C ILE A 154 -0.66 3.27 8.70
N SER A 155 0.15 2.23 8.59
CA SER A 155 0.09 1.10 9.52
C SER A 155 0.49 1.53 10.94
N ASP A 156 -0.13 0.91 11.96
CA ASP A 156 0.24 1.19 13.36
C ASP A 156 1.60 0.59 13.71
N ASN A 157 2.64 1.23 13.21
CA ASN A 157 4.02 0.79 13.34
C ASN A 157 4.49 0.72 14.81
N ARG A 158 3.98 1.57 15.70
CA ARG A 158 4.34 1.53 17.12
C ARG A 158 3.68 0.38 17.86
N ALA A 159 2.36 0.23 17.68
CA ALA A 159 1.62 -0.84 18.33
C ALA A 159 2.01 -2.22 17.79
N SER A 160 2.40 -2.31 16.51
CA SER A 160 2.92 -3.56 15.95
C SER A 160 4.17 -4.05 16.67
N MET A 161 5.15 -3.15 16.91
CA MET A 161 6.37 -3.49 17.64
C MET A 161 6.07 -3.84 19.09
N GLU A 162 5.06 -3.20 19.71
CA GLU A 162 4.62 -3.59 21.05
C GLU A 162 4.07 -5.02 21.07
N GLN A 163 3.24 -5.40 20.11
CA GLN A 163 2.69 -6.76 20.01
C GLN A 163 3.79 -7.80 19.75
N ILE A 164 4.69 -7.53 18.80
CA ILE A 164 5.81 -8.42 18.46
C ILE A 164 6.71 -8.65 19.66
N VAL A 165 7.19 -7.57 20.30
CA VAL A 165 8.14 -7.67 21.41
C VAL A 165 7.51 -8.33 22.64
N ARG A 166 6.22 -8.04 22.96
CA ARG A 166 5.51 -8.76 24.03
C ARG A 166 5.42 -10.24 23.74
N HIS A 167 5.06 -10.62 22.51
CA HIS A 167 4.95 -12.01 22.12
C HIS A 167 6.27 -12.80 22.33
N VAL A 168 7.41 -12.24 21.91
CA VAL A 168 8.70 -12.91 22.11
C VAL A 168 9.18 -12.83 23.56
N PHE A 169 8.85 -11.76 24.29
CA PHE A 169 9.14 -11.62 25.71
C PHE A 169 8.40 -12.65 26.55
N ASP A 170 7.11 -12.89 26.28
CA ASP A 170 6.28 -13.86 27.01
C ASP A 170 6.76 -15.30 26.80
N ARG A 171 7.48 -15.54 25.69
CA ARG A 171 8.19 -16.80 25.38
C ARG A 171 9.60 -16.88 25.96
N GLY A 172 9.98 -15.93 26.79
CA GLY A 172 11.24 -15.96 27.57
C GLY A 172 12.43 -15.22 26.92
N HIS A 173 12.24 -14.65 25.72
CA HIS A 173 13.33 -13.89 25.08
C HIS A 173 13.61 -12.57 25.80
N ARG A 174 14.91 -12.30 26.03
CA ARG A 174 15.39 -11.06 26.64
C ARG A 174 16.52 -10.41 25.84
N ARG A 175 17.17 -11.18 24.97
CA ARG A 175 18.18 -10.72 24.00
C ARG A 175 17.50 -10.70 22.63
N ILE A 176 16.94 -9.55 22.31
CA ILE A 176 16.11 -9.35 21.10
C ILE A 176 16.82 -8.33 20.23
N ALA A 177 17.21 -8.72 19.02
CA ALA A 177 17.76 -7.82 18.01
C ALA A 177 16.66 -7.35 17.04
N PHE A 178 16.89 -6.17 16.47
CA PHE A 178 15.99 -5.60 15.46
C PHE A 178 16.79 -5.10 14.25
N ILE A 179 16.48 -5.64 13.09
CA ILE A 179 16.95 -5.16 11.80
C ILE A 179 15.91 -4.19 11.27
N GLN A 180 16.30 -2.94 11.08
CA GLN A 180 15.44 -1.90 10.52
C GLN A 180 15.43 -1.98 8.98
N GLY A 181 14.45 -1.33 8.34
CA GLY A 181 14.56 -0.91 6.94
C GLY A 181 15.36 0.39 6.80
N GLU A 182 15.41 0.94 5.59
CA GLU A 182 16.04 2.22 5.31
C GLU A 182 15.42 3.38 6.10
N LYS A 183 16.16 4.48 6.21
CA LYS A 183 15.73 5.66 6.95
C LYS A 183 14.44 6.25 6.35
N GLY A 184 13.41 6.36 7.18
CA GLY A 184 12.11 6.86 6.79
C GLY A 184 11.15 6.92 7.96
N THR A 185 9.91 7.30 7.72
CA THR A 185 8.87 7.39 8.75
C THR A 185 8.58 6.04 9.37
N VAL A 186 8.39 5.01 8.55
CA VAL A 186 8.10 3.64 9.00
C VAL A 186 9.20 3.12 9.93
N SER A 187 10.46 3.21 9.52
CA SER A 187 11.60 2.75 10.34
C SER A 187 11.71 3.50 11.65
N ARG A 188 11.51 4.84 11.65
CA ARG A 188 11.51 5.63 12.89
C ARG A 188 10.41 5.22 13.86
N GLU A 189 9.19 5.01 13.35
CA GLU A 189 8.04 4.63 14.17
C GLU A 189 8.21 3.21 14.76
N ARG A 190 8.68 2.26 13.95
CA ARG A 190 8.98 0.90 14.42
C ARG A 190 10.10 0.90 15.44
N LEU A 191 11.19 1.64 15.20
CA LEU A 191 12.30 1.77 16.14
C LEU A 191 11.86 2.41 17.47
N ALA A 192 11.09 3.48 17.40
CA ALA A 192 10.54 4.14 18.59
C ALA A 192 9.63 3.20 19.40
N GLY A 193 8.77 2.42 18.70
CA GLY A 193 7.94 1.39 19.30
C GLY A 193 8.77 0.29 19.98
N PHE A 194 9.78 -0.21 19.29
CA PHE A 194 10.70 -1.23 19.79
C PHE A 194 11.41 -0.80 21.09
N TYR A 195 12.07 0.37 21.09
CA TYR A 195 12.73 0.85 22.28
C TYR A 195 11.77 1.14 23.44
N LYS A 196 10.60 1.72 23.14
CA LYS A 196 9.57 2.01 24.15
C LYS A 196 9.13 0.74 24.87
N ILE A 197 8.79 -0.31 24.11
CA ILE A 197 8.30 -1.55 24.72
C ILE A 197 9.42 -2.31 25.43
N CYS A 198 10.64 -2.34 24.87
CA CYS A 198 11.80 -2.95 25.55
C CYS A 198 12.06 -2.28 26.90
N ALA A 199 12.01 -0.94 26.96
CA ALA A 199 12.17 -0.20 28.22
C ALA A 199 11.06 -0.52 29.23
N GLN A 200 9.80 -0.60 28.79
CA GLN A 200 8.68 -0.97 29.66
C GLN A 200 8.80 -2.39 30.24
N LEU A 201 9.36 -3.31 29.48
CA LEU A 201 9.56 -4.70 29.89
C LEU A 201 10.91 -4.94 30.62
N GLY A 202 11.71 -3.89 30.83
CA GLY A 202 13.03 -3.99 31.46
C GLY A 202 14.07 -4.71 30.60
N ILE A 203 13.86 -4.77 29.28
CA ILE A 203 14.83 -5.36 28.36
C ILE A 203 15.89 -4.31 28.02
N ARG A 204 17.16 -4.66 28.31
CA ARG A 204 18.29 -3.86 27.85
C ARG A 204 18.61 -4.21 26.40
N VAL A 205 18.62 -3.21 25.52
CA VAL A 205 18.97 -3.36 24.11
C VAL A 205 20.37 -2.79 23.89
N PRO A 206 21.40 -3.63 23.65
CA PRO A 206 22.71 -3.17 23.23
C PRO A 206 22.65 -2.47 21.89
N VAL A 207 23.52 -1.49 21.62
CA VAL A 207 23.50 -0.75 20.34
C VAL A 207 23.76 -1.70 19.16
N GLU A 208 24.56 -2.76 19.38
CA GLU A 208 24.89 -3.78 18.39
C GLU A 208 23.71 -4.66 17.99
N TYR A 209 22.61 -4.64 18.76
CA TYR A 209 21.40 -5.41 18.44
C TYR A 209 20.45 -4.66 17.52
N VAL A 210 20.73 -3.41 17.18
CA VAL A 210 19.93 -2.63 16.24
C VAL A 210 20.76 -2.39 15.00
N TRP A 211 20.33 -3.00 13.90
CA TRP A 211 21.02 -2.94 12.62
C TRP A 211 20.27 -2.04 11.65
N GLU A 212 20.97 -1.14 10.96
CA GLU A 212 20.42 -0.37 9.85
C GLU A 212 20.53 -1.20 8.56
N GLY A 213 19.42 -1.49 7.92
CA GLY A 213 19.33 -2.25 6.67
C GLY A 213 18.36 -1.61 5.68
N HIS A 214 17.87 -2.39 4.74
CA HIS A 214 16.88 -1.98 3.75
C HIS A 214 15.67 -2.91 3.81
N PHE A 215 14.49 -2.37 3.46
CA PHE A 215 13.31 -3.20 3.25
C PHE A 215 13.49 -4.04 1.97
N HIS A 216 12.91 -5.23 1.99
CA HIS A 216 12.88 -6.14 0.85
C HIS A 216 14.26 -6.51 0.30
N ASP A 217 15.28 -6.49 1.17
CA ASP A 217 16.63 -6.92 0.84
C ASP A 217 17.07 -8.12 1.69
N PRO A 218 16.96 -9.37 1.15
CA PRO A 218 17.42 -10.57 1.83
C PRO A 218 18.92 -10.58 2.09
N ALA A 219 19.74 -9.91 1.27
CA ALA A 219 21.18 -9.88 1.44
C ALA A 219 21.59 -9.05 2.66
N ASP A 220 20.90 -7.94 2.92
CA ASP A 220 21.11 -7.12 4.10
C ASP A 220 20.77 -7.90 5.39
N SER A 221 19.64 -8.58 5.43
CA SER A 221 19.26 -9.40 6.59
C SER A 221 20.21 -10.58 6.78
N PHE A 222 20.70 -11.19 5.69
CA PHE A 222 21.77 -12.20 5.76
C PHE A 222 23.03 -11.62 6.43
N ALA A 223 23.50 -10.46 5.99
CA ALA A 223 24.68 -9.80 6.55
C ALA A 223 24.49 -9.42 8.02
N ALA A 224 23.35 -8.81 8.35
CA ALA A 224 23.00 -8.41 9.71
C ALA A 224 23.01 -9.60 10.68
N VAL A 225 22.35 -10.70 10.34
CA VAL A 225 22.30 -11.90 11.18
C VAL A 225 23.68 -12.55 11.29
N SER A 226 24.47 -12.55 10.20
CA SER A 226 25.86 -13.05 10.26
C SER A 226 26.72 -12.31 11.28
N GLU A 227 26.59 -10.99 11.38
CA GLU A 227 27.31 -10.18 12.37
C GLU A 227 26.73 -10.35 13.77
N LEU A 228 25.41 -10.39 13.93
CA LEU A 228 24.75 -10.62 15.22
C LEU A 228 25.16 -11.96 15.88
N LEU A 229 25.35 -13.01 15.10
CA LEU A 229 25.80 -14.32 15.56
C LEU A 229 27.25 -14.32 16.04
N ARG A 230 28.10 -13.36 15.63
CA ARG A 230 29.51 -13.23 16.06
C ARG A 230 29.67 -12.46 17.36
N LEU A 231 28.61 -11.85 17.86
CA LEU A 231 28.70 -11.11 19.12
C LEU A 231 29.03 -12.05 20.28
N PRO A 232 29.75 -11.57 21.34
CA PRO A 232 30.03 -12.36 22.53
C PRO A 232 28.75 -12.89 23.20
N ASP A 233 27.70 -12.08 23.21
CA ASP A 233 26.35 -12.44 23.65
C ASP A 233 25.39 -12.29 22.49
N PRO A 234 25.20 -13.31 21.63
CA PRO A 234 24.32 -13.19 20.48
C PRO A 234 22.84 -13.09 20.91
N PRO A 235 21.99 -12.44 20.11
CA PRO A 235 20.55 -12.40 20.36
C PRO A 235 19.93 -13.80 20.30
N THR A 236 18.86 -14.00 21.06
CA THR A 236 18.07 -15.25 21.00
C THR A 236 16.86 -15.13 20.11
N CYS A 237 16.52 -13.90 19.71
CA CYS A 237 15.45 -13.60 18.76
C CYS A 237 15.85 -12.41 17.89
N VAL A 238 15.58 -12.48 16.60
CA VAL A 238 15.80 -11.39 15.65
C VAL A 238 14.47 -11.00 15.01
N LEU A 239 14.18 -9.71 15.07
CA LEU A 239 13.06 -9.10 14.36
C LEU A 239 13.58 -8.55 13.02
N CYS A 240 13.03 -9.05 11.92
CA CYS A 240 13.40 -8.61 10.58
C CYS A 240 12.57 -7.39 10.14
N PRO A 241 13.05 -6.59 9.17
CA PRO A 241 12.30 -5.42 8.67
C PRO A 241 11.00 -5.82 7.98
N ASP A 242 11.01 -6.95 7.29
CA ASP A 242 9.88 -7.54 6.57
C ASP A 242 10.09 -9.05 6.36
N ASP A 243 9.04 -9.74 5.89
CA ASP A 243 9.06 -11.18 5.67
C ASP A 243 10.02 -11.58 4.54
N TYR A 244 10.09 -10.77 3.47
CA TYR A 244 10.95 -11.09 2.34
C TYR A 244 12.43 -10.98 2.70
N SER A 245 12.82 -9.94 3.43
CA SER A 245 14.18 -9.80 3.99
C SER A 245 14.51 -10.92 4.97
N CYS A 246 13.52 -11.37 5.77
CA CYS A 246 13.70 -12.48 6.70
C CYS A 246 14.09 -13.80 6.01
N LEU A 247 13.69 -14.02 4.75
CA LEU A 247 14.10 -15.21 3.98
C LEU A 247 15.62 -15.32 3.84
N GLY A 248 16.31 -14.19 3.64
CA GLY A 248 17.78 -14.18 3.56
C GLY A 248 18.43 -14.63 4.87
N ALA A 249 17.90 -14.16 6.00
CA ALA A 249 18.36 -14.57 7.33
C ALA A 249 18.08 -16.06 7.61
N LEU A 250 16.88 -16.55 7.27
CA LEU A 250 16.53 -17.97 7.44
C LEU A 250 17.43 -18.87 6.58
N TRP A 251 17.72 -18.48 5.37
CA TRP A 251 18.63 -19.22 4.48
C TRP A 251 20.06 -19.27 5.01
N LEU A 252 20.55 -18.16 5.58
CA LEU A 252 21.85 -18.16 6.27
C LEU A 252 21.88 -19.18 7.41
N LEU A 253 20.89 -19.10 8.30
CA LEU A 253 20.81 -19.97 9.48
C LEU A 253 20.79 -21.45 9.08
N GLU A 254 19.98 -21.82 8.08
CA GLU A 254 19.94 -23.17 7.54
C GLU A 254 21.31 -23.60 6.99
N SER A 255 21.99 -22.73 6.22
CA SER A 255 23.32 -23.03 5.65
C SER A 255 24.41 -23.27 6.70
N LEU A 256 24.24 -22.67 7.88
CA LEU A 256 25.14 -22.84 9.05
C LEU A 256 24.72 -23.99 9.96
N GLY A 257 23.62 -24.69 9.68
CA GLY A 257 23.07 -25.73 10.51
C GLY A 257 22.47 -25.22 11.84
N ILE A 258 22.10 -23.95 11.89
CA ILE A 258 21.46 -23.31 13.05
C ILE A 258 19.95 -23.48 12.92
N ASN A 259 19.33 -24.09 13.90
CA ASN A 259 17.92 -24.45 13.86
C ASN A 259 17.02 -23.30 14.33
N VAL A 260 15.99 -23.00 13.55
CA VAL A 260 14.92 -22.07 13.91
C VAL A 260 13.67 -22.89 14.23
N PRO A 261 13.08 -22.75 15.42
CA PRO A 261 13.37 -21.77 16.48
C PRO A 261 14.32 -22.26 17.58
N GLN A 262 14.88 -23.48 17.52
CA GLN A 262 15.56 -24.14 18.64
C GLN A 262 16.80 -23.36 19.11
N ASP A 263 17.61 -22.87 18.19
CA ASP A 263 18.86 -22.15 18.51
C ASP A 263 18.61 -20.64 18.54
N ILE A 264 17.83 -20.13 17.57
CA ILE A 264 17.45 -18.71 17.44
C ILE A 264 16.03 -18.58 16.93
N SER A 265 15.27 -17.63 17.47
CA SER A 265 13.91 -17.30 16.99
C SER A 265 13.96 -16.15 15.98
N MET A 266 13.04 -16.20 15.01
CA MET A 266 12.93 -15.20 13.94
C MET A 266 11.49 -14.69 13.83
N VAL A 267 11.34 -13.37 13.64
CA VAL A 267 10.03 -12.73 13.42
C VAL A 267 10.12 -11.82 12.22
N GLY A 268 9.18 -11.96 11.30
CA GLY A 268 9.02 -11.11 10.13
C GLY A 268 8.02 -9.97 10.34
N TYR A 269 7.73 -9.29 9.24
CA TYR A 269 6.75 -8.22 9.16
C TYR A 269 6.10 -8.25 7.75
N ASP A 270 4.90 -7.76 7.59
CA ASP A 270 4.00 -7.71 6.42
C ASP A 270 2.96 -8.83 6.39
N GLY A 271 3.29 -10.03 6.84
CA GLY A 271 2.38 -11.18 6.81
C GLY A 271 2.10 -11.68 5.41
N ILE A 272 3.14 -11.71 4.56
CA ILE A 272 2.98 -12.17 3.17
C ILE A 272 2.58 -13.65 3.12
N ARG A 273 1.88 -14.04 2.06
CA ARG A 273 1.41 -15.42 1.91
C ARG A 273 2.55 -16.44 1.89
N MET A 274 3.67 -16.07 1.26
CA MET A 274 4.85 -16.94 1.20
C MET A 274 5.38 -17.30 2.58
N SER A 275 5.38 -16.37 3.55
CA SER A 275 5.88 -16.59 4.90
C SER A 275 5.12 -17.71 5.64
N GLN A 276 3.86 -17.95 5.26
CA GLN A 276 3.01 -19.00 5.82
C GLN A 276 3.15 -20.35 5.10
N MET A 277 3.91 -20.40 4.02
CA MET A 277 4.22 -21.64 3.26
C MET A 277 5.60 -22.19 3.59
N LEU A 278 6.38 -21.49 4.41
CA LEU A 278 7.69 -21.94 4.89
C LEU A 278 7.56 -23.08 5.90
N GLN A 279 8.67 -23.80 6.13
CA GLN A 279 8.83 -24.74 7.22
C GLN A 279 10.19 -24.49 7.89
N PRO A 280 10.16 -23.99 9.13
CA PRO A 280 8.99 -23.62 9.95
C PRO A 280 8.24 -22.40 9.39
N ARG A 281 6.91 -22.30 9.65
CA ARG A 281 6.10 -21.14 9.26
C ARG A 281 6.57 -19.91 10.02
N LEU A 282 6.74 -18.79 9.33
CA LEU A 282 7.24 -17.56 9.92
C LEU A 282 6.19 -16.92 10.84
N THR A 283 6.58 -16.61 12.07
CA THR A 283 5.84 -15.68 12.93
C THR A 283 6.05 -14.27 12.37
N THR A 284 4.97 -13.54 12.11
CA THR A 284 5.04 -12.26 11.44
C THR A 284 3.91 -11.32 11.88
N TYR A 285 4.10 -10.01 11.69
CA TYR A 285 3.02 -9.04 11.86
C TYR A 285 2.39 -8.74 10.51
N ARG A 286 1.13 -9.15 10.33
CA ARG A 286 0.39 -8.94 9.08
C ARG A 286 -0.26 -7.57 9.06
N GLN A 287 0.09 -6.78 8.07
CA GLN A 287 -0.57 -5.52 7.75
C GLN A 287 -1.94 -5.78 7.10
N ASP A 288 -2.92 -4.94 7.38
CA ASP A 288 -4.28 -5.05 6.81
C ASP A 288 -4.38 -4.25 5.51
N THR A 289 -3.86 -4.80 4.41
CA THR A 289 -3.88 -4.18 3.08
C THR A 289 -5.28 -3.88 2.59
N THR A 290 -6.26 -4.73 2.92
CA THR A 290 -7.67 -4.53 2.57
C THR A 290 -8.23 -3.28 3.26
N ARG A 291 -7.95 -3.11 4.55
CA ARG A 291 -8.39 -1.93 5.29
C ARG A 291 -7.64 -0.68 4.85
N ILE A 292 -6.33 -0.77 4.60
CA ILE A 292 -5.55 0.34 4.05
C ILE A 292 -6.19 0.84 2.76
N ALA A 293 -6.48 -0.06 1.81
CA ALA A 293 -7.09 0.31 0.54
C ALA A 293 -8.47 1.00 0.73
N LYS A 294 -9.31 0.49 1.63
CA LYS A 294 -10.62 1.11 1.94
C LYS A 294 -10.48 2.52 2.50
N GLU A 295 -9.58 2.72 3.47
CA GLU A 295 -9.35 4.05 4.06
C GLU A 295 -8.80 5.02 3.01
N VAL A 296 -7.87 4.58 2.14
CA VAL A 296 -7.36 5.38 1.02
C VAL A 296 -8.50 5.84 0.12
N PHE A 297 -9.41 4.94 -0.27
CA PHE A 297 -10.54 5.30 -1.13
C PHE A 297 -11.57 6.18 -0.42
N SER A 298 -11.78 6.00 0.88
CA SER A 298 -12.65 6.88 1.67
C SER A 298 -12.12 8.31 1.71
N LEU A 299 -10.83 8.47 2.00
CA LEU A 299 -10.17 9.79 2.03
C LEU A 299 -10.14 10.43 0.63
N MET A 300 -9.83 9.64 -0.39
CA MET A 300 -9.83 10.11 -1.78
C MET A 300 -11.21 10.60 -2.22
N ALA A 301 -12.28 9.88 -1.86
CA ALA A 301 -13.65 10.29 -2.18
C ALA A 301 -14.01 11.62 -1.50
N ASP A 302 -13.73 11.75 -0.18
CA ASP A 302 -13.94 12.99 0.56
C ASP A 302 -13.23 14.17 -0.11
N ALA A 303 -11.93 14.01 -0.43
CA ALA A 303 -11.12 15.05 -1.05
C ALA A 303 -11.56 15.42 -2.47
N ILE A 304 -12.06 14.45 -3.24
CA ILE A 304 -12.57 14.68 -4.60
C ILE A 304 -13.95 15.37 -4.55
N GLU A 305 -14.82 15.04 -3.59
CA GLU A 305 -16.19 15.59 -3.49
C GLU A 305 -16.20 17.04 -3.03
N ASP A 306 -15.34 17.39 -2.09
CA ASP A 306 -15.25 18.76 -1.54
C ASP A 306 -13.79 19.27 -1.50
N PRO A 307 -13.19 19.58 -2.66
CA PRO A 307 -11.77 19.97 -2.72
C PRO A 307 -11.41 21.25 -1.96
N GLU A 308 -12.38 22.15 -1.73
CA GLU A 308 -12.16 23.43 -1.05
C GLU A 308 -12.40 23.36 0.45
N GLY A 309 -13.31 22.48 0.90
CA GLY A 309 -13.66 22.29 2.31
C GLY A 309 -13.02 21.10 2.98
N HIS A 310 -12.35 20.21 2.20
CA HIS A 310 -11.70 19.02 2.73
C HIS A 310 -10.54 19.37 3.67
N ILE A 311 -10.55 18.79 4.87
CA ILE A 311 -9.46 18.89 5.83
C ILE A 311 -8.71 17.55 5.82
N PRO A 312 -7.42 17.54 5.43
CA PRO A 312 -6.61 16.32 5.39
C PRO A 312 -6.58 15.58 6.73
N LYS A 313 -6.67 14.26 6.66
CA LYS A 313 -6.72 13.36 7.81
C LYS A 313 -5.58 12.36 7.76
N HIS A 314 -5.07 11.96 8.92
CA HIS A 314 -4.14 10.86 9.06
C HIS A 314 -4.87 9.68 9.74
N VAL A 315 -4.98 8.57 9.01
CA VAL A 315 -5.65 7.36 9.47
C VAL A 315 -4.61 6.29 9.78
N THR A 316 -4.67 5.75 11.00
CA THR A 316 -3.81 4.64 11.41
C THR A 316 -4.57 3.32 11.32
N VAL A 317 -4.01 2.36 10.61
CA VAL A 317 -4.61 1.04 10.41
C VAL A 317 -3.82 0.00 11.23
N PRO A 318 -4.45 -0.66 12.23
CA PRO A 318 -3.82 -1.75 12.94
C PRO A 318 -3.76 -3.01 12.07
N GLY A 319 -2.67 -3.76 12.23
CA GLY A 319 -2.54 -5.12 11.72
C GLY A 319 -2.72 -6.15 12.84
N VAL A 320 -2.27 -7.37 12.59
CA VAL A 320 -2.38 -8.48 13.53
C VAL A 320 -1.10 -9.31 13.55
N LEU A 321 -0.71 -9.76 14.73
CA LEU A 321 0.36 -10.76 14.86
C LEU A 321 -0.16 -12.13 14.40
N VAL A 322 0.55 -12.76 13.49
CA VAL A 322 0.30 -14.11 12.99
C VAL A 322 1.36 -15.04 13.58
N GLU A 323 0.93 -15.90 14.47
CA GLU A 323 1.83 -16.87 15.09
C GLU A 323 2.20 -17.97 14.08
N GLY A 324 3.48 -18.15 13.89
CA GLY A 324 4.07 -19.26 13.14
C GLY A 324 4.79 -20.24 14.06
N GLU A 325 5.87 -20.80 13.56
CA GLU A 325 6.67 -21.83 14.22
C GLU A 325 8.13 -21.37 14.45
N THR A 326 8.46 -20.13 14.07
CA THR A 326 9.83 -19.59 14.16
C THR A 326 10.14 -18.93 15.50
N VAL A 327 9.23 -18.96 16.46
CA VAL A 327 9.45 -18.46 17.83
C VAL A 327 9.16 -19.58 18.82
N LYS A 328 10.15 -19.89 19.70
CA LYS A 328 10.01 -20.90 20.77
C LYS A 328 9.55 -20.30 22.08
#